data_6d58876697168239b3305d2946f7e8b1
#
_entry.id   6d58876697168239b3305d2946f7e8b1
#
_cell.length_a   1.000
_cell.length_b   1.000
_cell.length_c   1.000
_cell.angle_alpha   90.00
_cell.angle_beta   90.00
_cell.angle_gamma   90.00
#
_symmetry.space_group_name_H-M   'P 1'
#
loop_
_entity.id
_entity.type
_entity.pdbx_description
1 polymer ?
#
loop_
_entity_poly.entity_id
_entity_poly.type
_entity_poly.pdbx_seq_one_letter_code
_entity_poly.pdbx_strand_id
1 'polypeptide(L)'
;MTTNLTDRTSPPAQARPLRTPRLLVLAVFLVCALPALCESADIGQLVRVKDVAAIEGIRDNQLVGYGLVVGLHGTGDSQQTIFPYQSLVSALERMGITVPQSGAISAANMQVKNMAGVFVVATLPPFTQPGYKLDVTVSSAGDARSLEGGILLMTPLYGPDGKIFAQAQGALVLGGYLAAGGGNSRQVNHPTTARIPDGALVERPVPFDLKQLHTIDVELNDADFHTAESMAASINRVLGSERAHALDSRVVEIVPKPDEDLPALLDRIEQAEIEVYPRARVVVNERTGTVVIGGTVRLQPVSILHGGLTVNVISQVEVSQPNALSSGGTTQVVQQTQVQAEEKPVNRIDLKEGATVEDLVQELQRTGAGARDVISILQAMKDAGALEADLEVI
;
A
#
# COMPACT_ATOMS: atom_id res chain seq x y z
N MET A 1 -86.52 13.64 -39.69
CA MET A 1 -87.48 14.38 -38.85
C MET A 1 -86.60 15.22 -37.93
N THR A 2 -86.31 16.45 -38.32
CA THR A 2 -87.00 17.68 -37.86
C THR A 2 -86.79 17.89 -36.34
N THR A 3 -86.26 18.92 -35.77
CA THR A 3 -86.25 20.34 -36.10
C THR A 3 -85.34 21.08 -35.11
N ASN A 4 -84.59 22.02 -35.61
CA ASN A 4 -84.56 23.45 -35.31
C ASN A 4 -84.17 23.97 -33.88
N LEU A 5 -83.10 24.78 -33.90
CA LEU A 5 -83.00 26.24 -33.60
C LEU A 5 -83.21 26.68 -32.13
N THR A 6 -82.27 27.34 -31.55
CA THR A 6 -82.15 28.79 -31.58
C THR A 6 -80.89 29.30 -30.89
N ASP A 7 -80.25 30.14 -31.61
CA ASP A 7 -79.35 31.21 -31.33
C ASP A 7 -79.65 32.03 -30.05
N ARG A 8 -78.65 32.31 -29.17
CA ARG A 8 -78.58 33.48 -28.32
C ARG A 8 -77.16 33.88 -28.04
N THR A 9 -76.69 34.80 -28.77
CA THR A 9 -75.52 35.67 -28.54
C THR A 9 -75.59 36.34 -27.18
N SER A 10 -74.50 36.23 -26.39
CA SER A 10 -74.26 37.11 -25.22
C SER A 10 -72.87 37.76 -25.39
N PRO A 11 -72.63 38.98 -24.92
CA PRO A 11 -71.50 39.82 -25.26
C PRO A 11 -70.26 39.50 -24.48
N PRO A 12 -69.06 39.89 -24.92
CA PRO A 12 -67.78 39.52 -24.30
C PRO A 12 -67.57 40.29 -22.99
N ALA A 13 -67.24 39.47 -21.95
CA ALA A 13 -66.85 40.02 -20.63
C ALA A 13 -65.42 40.59 -20.69
N GLN A 14 -65.27 41.82 -20.30
CA GLN A 14 -64.02 42.54 -20.16
C GLN A 14 -63.12 41.85 -19.13
N ALA A 15 -61.91 41.48 -19.53
CA ALA A 15 -60.86 40.98 -18.69
C ALA A 15 -60.34 42.07 -17.70
N ARG A 16 -60.52 41.87 -16.42
CA ARG A 16 -59.90 42.66 -15.35
C ARG A 16 -58.43 42.22 -15.18
N PRO A 17 -57.44 43.13 -15.03
CA PRO A 17 -56.06 42.76 -14.78
C PRO A 17 -55.91 42.17 -13.37
N LEU A 18 -55.35 40.95 -13.30
CA LEU A 18 -54.94 40.28 -12.07
C LEU A 18 -53.78 41.08 -11.45
N ARG A 19 -54.02 41.70 -10.29
CA ARG A 19 -52.97 42.23 -9.42
C ARG A 19 -52.20 41.10 -8.85
N THR A 20 -50.97 40.83 -9.36
CA THR A 20 -50.02 39.90 -8.78
C THR A 20 -49.62 40.37 -7.39
N PRO A 21 -49.75 39.54 -6.35
CA PRO A 21 -49.34 39.93 -5.01
C PRO A 21 -47.81 39.99 -4.94
N ARG A 22 -47.29 41.15 -4.57
CA ARG A 22 -45.87 41.41 -4.30
C ARG A 22 -45.24 40.47 -3.27
N LEU A 23 -46.00 39.63 -2.61
CA LEU A 23 -45.57 38.60 -1.64
C LEU A 23 -44.90 37.39 -2.30
N LEU A 24 -45.23 37.04 -3.53
CA LEU A 24 -44.65 35.86 -4.20
C LEU A 24 -43.22 36.11 -4.71
N VAL A 25 -42.88 37.34 -5.03
CA VAL A 25 -41.51 37.73 -5.47
C VAL A 25 -40.55 37.75 -4.28
N LEU A 26 -41.01 38.05 -3.06
CA LEU A 26 -40.18 38.05 -1.86
C LEU A 26 -39.87 36.64 -1.37
N ALA A 27 -40.78 35.67 -1.58
CA ALA A 27 -40.55 34.25 -1.23
C ALA A 27 -39.56 33.56 -2.17
N VAL A 28 -39.50 33.93 -3.46
CA VAL A 28 -38.53 33.37 -4.42
C VAL A 28 -37.11 33.92 -4.16
N PHE A 29 -36.97 35.14 -3.69
CA PHE A 29 -35.67 35.72 -3.32
C PHE A 29 -35.09 35.19 -2.02
N LEU A 30 -35.94 34.74 -1.09
CA LEU A 30 -35.50 34.19 0.21
C LEU A 30 -34.98 32.71 0.06
N VAL A 31 -35.41 31.98 -0.96
CA VAL A 31 -34.95 30.59 -1.21
C VAL A 31 -33.59 30.58 -1.93
N CYS A 32 -33.20 31.64 -2.65
CA CYS A 32 -31.88 31.74 -3.30
C CYS A 32 -30.75 32.23 -2.38
N ALA A 33 -31.02 32.58 -1.14
CA ALA A 33 -30.02 33.12 -0.20
C ALA A 33 -29.56 32.12 0.88
N LEU A 34 -29.82 30.79 0.72
CA LEU A 34 -29.08 29.83 1.49
C LEU A 34 -27.71 29.66 0.82
N PRO A 35 -26.60 30.06 1.48
CA PRO A 35 -25.29 29.63 1.05
C PRO A 35 -25.32 28.09 1.11
N ALA A 36 -25.14 27.45 -0.02
CA ALA A 36 -24.77 26.04 -0.07
C ALA A 36 -23.45 25.95 0.73
N LEU A 37 -23.55 25.59 1.99
CA LEU A 37 -22.43 25.00 2.73
C LEU A 37 -22.12 23.69 1.99
N CYS A 38 -21.35 23.80 0.93
CA CYS A 38 -20.69 22.66 0.33
C CYS A 38 -19.55 22.31 1.28
N GLU A 39 -19.93 21.72 2.42
CA GLU A 39 -19.02 20.95 3.24
C GLU A 39 -18.57 19.84 2.33
N SER A 40 -17.31 19.87 1.91
CA SER A 40 -16.69 18.75 1.20
C SER A 40 -16.70 17.60 2.20
N ALA A 41 -17.80 16.83 2.20
CA ALA A 41 -17.88 15.58 2.91
C ALA A 41 -16.73 14.74 2.40
N ASP A 42 -15.88 14.36 3.32
CA ASP A 42 -14.87 13.32 3.08
C ASP A 42 -15.66 12.09 2.64
N ILE A 43 -15.62 11.79 1.35
CA ILE A 43 -16.47 10.74 0.77
C ILE A 43 -15.82 9.43 1.16
N GLY A 44 -16.38 8.77 2.17
CA GLY A 44 -15.99 7.42 2.54
C GLY A 44 -16.00 6.51 1.31
N GLN A 45 -14.97 5.71 1.15
CA GLN A 45 -14.86 4.75 0.06
C GLN A 45 -15.52 3.44 0.47
N LEU A 46 -16.47 2.94 -0.34
CA LEU A 46 -17.04 1.61 -0.16
C LEU A 46 -16.04 0.56 -0.63
N VAL A 47 -15.61 -0.30 0.28
CA VAL A 47 -14.67 -1.39 0.03
C VAL A 47 -15.21 -2.68 0.66
N ARG A 48 -14.76 -3.84 0.18
CA ARG A 48 -15.15 -5.12 0.76
C ARG A 48 -14.26 -5.42 1.97
N VAL A 49 -14.80 -6.16 2.94
CA VAL A 49 -14.05 -6.60 4.13
C VAL A 49 -12.73 -7.27 3.75
N LYS A 50 -12.73 -8.17 2.77
CA LYS A 50 -11.52 -8.88 2.31
C LYS A 50 -10.41 -7.99 1.76
N ASP A 51 -10.73 -6.74 1.34
CA ASP A 51 -9.75 -5.82 0.77
C ASP A 51 -9.01 -5.03 1.86
N VAL A 52 -9.57 -4.97 3.08
CA VAL A 52 -9.06 -4.16 4.20
C VAL A 52 -8.86 -4.94 5.50
N ALA A 53 -9.24 -6.21 5.52
CA ALA A 53 -9.11 -7.07 6.69
C ALA A 53 -8.69 -8.49 6.32
N ALA A 54 -8.14 -9.21 7.29
CA ALA A 54 -7.78 -10.61 7.19
C ALA A 54 -8.48 -11.41 8.30
N ILE A 55 -8.70 -12.69 8.06
CA ILE A 55 -9.27 -13.59 9.07
C ILE A 55 -8.12 -14.17 9.90
N GLU A 56 -8.20 -14.09 11.23
CA GLU A 56 -7.18 -14.63 12.12
C GLU A 56 -6.95 -16.12 11.86
N GLY A 57 -5.66 -16.51 11.86
CA GLY A 57 -5.25 -17.89 11.60
C GLY A 57 -5.19 -18.29 10.13
N ILE A 58 -5.79 -17.52 9.21
CA ILE A 58 -5.71 -17.73 7.76
C ILE A 58 -4.62 -16.83 7.20
N ARG A 59 -3.39 -17.34 7.19
CA ARG A 59 -2.22 -16.58 6.73
C ARG A 59 -1.24 -17.44 5.96
N ASP A 60 -0.45 -16.81 5.15
CA ASP A 60 0.70 -17.42 4.52
C ASP A 60 1.76 -17.81 5.55
N ASN A 61 2.32 -19.01 5.41
CA ASN A 61 3.40 -19.50 6.26
C ASN A 61 4.71 -19.50 5.48
N GLN A 62 5.74 -18.90 6.07
CA GLN A 62 7.06 -18.88 5.47
C GLN A 62 7.78 -20.19 5.79
N LEU A 63 8.28 -20.87 4.76
CA LEU A 63 9.09 -22.07 4.87
C LEU A 63 10.53 -21.74 4.53
N VAL A 64 11.46 -22.30 5.33
CA VAL A 64 12.89 -22.10 5.15
C VAL A 64 13.60 -23.45 5.14
N GLY A 65 14.56 -23.60 4.25
CA GLY A 65 15.43 -24.78 4.18
C GLY A 65 16.86 -24.40 3.88
N TYR A 66 17.77 -25.33 4.13
CA TYR A 66 19.15 -25.23 3.69
C TYR A 66 19.42 -26.38 2.73
N GLY A 67 19.93 -26.06 1.55
CA GLY A 67 20.14 -27.03 0.46
C GLY A 67 21.49 -26.87 -0.24
N LEU A 68 21.70 -27.75 -1.20
CA LEU A 68 22.88 -27.73 -2.04
C LEU A 68 22.49 -27.58 -3.49
N VAL A 69 23.08 -26.59 -4.16
CA VAL A 69 23.03 -26.41 -5.61
C VAL A 69 24.25 -27.04 -6.21
N VAL A 70 24.06 -27.82 -7.28
CA VAL A 70 25.13 -28.53 -8.01
C VAL A 70 25.09 -28.13 -9.50
N GLY A 71 26.16 -28.45 -10.22
CA GLY A 71 26.24 -28.19 -11.66
C GLY A 71 26.72 -26.77 -12.02
N LEU A 72 27.25 -26.04 -11.06
CA LEU A 72 27.81 -24.70 -11.28
C LEU A 72 29.15 -24.79 -12.04
N HIS A 73 29.37 -23.87 -12.98
CA HIS A 73 30.57 -23.88 -13.86
C HIS A 73 31.76 -23.13 -13.23
N GLY A 74 32.22 -23.58 -12.05
CA GLY A 74 33.32 -22.96 -11.32
C GLY A 74 32.93 -21.65 -10.61
N THR A 75 31.64 -21.34 -10.51
CA THR A 75 31.10 -20.14 -9.85
C THR A 75 30.55 -20.41 -8.45
N GLY A 76 30.60 -21.67 -8.01
CA GLY A 76 30.17 -22.10 -6.68
C GLY A 76 31.06 -21.63 -5.55
N ASP A 77 30.83 -22.21 -4.38
CA ASP A 77 31.54 -21.84 -3.14
C ASP A 77 33.04 -22.18 -3.21
N SER A 78 33.83 -21.42 -2.47
CA SER A 78 35.27 -21.69 -2.34
C SER A 78 35.54 -22.77 -1.29
N GLN A 79 36.80 -23.20 -1.23
CA GLN A 79 37.27 -24.19 -0.24
C GLN A 79 37.17 -23.71 1.22
N GLN A 80 36.95 -22.42 1.45
CA GLN A 80 36.86 -21.87 2.80
C GLN A 80 35.50 -22.11 3.45
N THR A 81 34.48 -22.46 2.63
CA THR A 81 33.12 -22.77 3.09
C THR A 81 32.96 -24.27 3.38
N ILE A 82 32.92 -24.64 4.65
CA ILE A 82 32.88 -26.07 5.09
C ILE A 82 31.46 -26.67 4.91
N PHE A 83 30.41 -25.82 5.01
CA PHE A 83 29.02 -26.30 5.02
C PHE A 83 28.57 -27.04 3.74
N PRO A 84 28.93 -26.62 2.50
CA PRO A 84 28.54 -27.36 1.29
C PRO A 84 29.12 -28.75 1.25
N TYR A 85 30.35 -28.94 1.74
CA TYR A 85 31.00 -30.27 1.82
C TYR A 85 30.25 -31.20 2.77
N GLN A 86 29.93 -30.74 3.99
CA GLN A 86 29.19 -31.52 4.96
C GLN A 86 27.79 -31.92 4.45
N SER A 87 27.12 -30.98 3.79
CA SER A 87 25.81 -31.23 3.17
C SER A 87 25.89 -32.27 2.05
N LEU A 88 26.94 -32.21 1.21
CA LEU A 88 27.18 -33.21 0.17
C LEU A 88 27.41 -34.60 0.78
N VAL A 89 28.29 -34.70 1.76
CA VAL A 89 28.57 -35.98 2.44
C VAL A 89 27.28 -36.57 3.03
N SER A 90 26.49 -35.74 3.73
CA SER A 90 25.22 -36.19 4.31
C SER A 90 24.20 -36.58 3.22
N ALA A 91 24.18 -35.90 2.06
CA ALA A 91 23.32 -36.29 0.95
C ALA A 91 23.74 -37.62 0.32
N LEU A 92 25.04 -37.84 0.13
CA LEU A 92 25.60 -39.09 -0.39
C LEU A 92 25.36 -40.27 0.59
N GLU A 93 25.52 -40.05 1.87
CA GLU A 93 25.24 -41.08 2.92
C GLU A 93 23.76 -41.49 2.90
N ARG A 94 22.83 -40.53 2.74
CA ARG A 94 21.39 -40.86 2.59
C ARG A 94 21.09 -41.68 1.34
N MET A 95 21.90 -41.51 0.29
CA MET A 95 21.81 -42.34 -0.94
C MET A 95 22.57 -43.68 -0.85
N GLY A 96 23.10 -43.99 0.33
CA GLY A 96 23.85 -45.25 0.57
C GLY A 96 25.31 -45.22 0.11
N ILE A 97 25.84 -44.02 -0.25
CA ILE A 97 27.24 -43.86 -0.66
C ILE A 97 28.06 -43.42 0.56
N THR A 98 28.94 -44.27 1.04
CA THR A 98 29.83 -43.95 2.16
C THR A 98 31.07 -43.21 1.66
N VAL A 99 31.29 -41.99 2.11
CA VAL A 99 32.50 -41.21 1.82
C VAL A 99 33.52 -41.46 2.91
N PRO A 100 34.70 -42.06 2.62
CA PRO A 100 35.73 -42.28 3.63
C PRO A 100 36.23 -40.94 4.19
N GLN A 101 36.14 -40.77 5.50
CA GLN A 101 36.61 -39.54 6.17
C GLN A 101 38.12 -39.52 6.47
N SER A 102 38.83 -40.60 6.18
CA SER A 102 40.28 -40.76 6.43
C SER A 102 41.03 -41.08 5.16
N GLY A 103 42.07 -40.30 4.86
CA GLY A 103 42.96 -40.49 3.72
C GLY A 103 43.11 -39.29 2.78
N ALA A 104 43.49 -39.54 1.53
CA ALA A 104 43.75 -38.53 0.53
C ALA A 104 42.51 -37.66 0.12
N ILE A 105 41.30 -38.07 0.53
CA ILE A 105 40.05 -37.37 0.32
C ILE A 105 39.70 -36.63 1.62
N SER A 106 40.46 -35.60 1.94
CA SER A 106 40.08 -34.65 3.00
C SER A 106 39.31 -33.52 2.38
N ALA A 107 38.40 -32.90 3.17
CA ALA A 107 37.66 -31.71 2.76
C ALA A 107 38.55 -30.61 2.14
N ALA A 108 39.84 -30.56 2.56
CA ALA A 108 40.86 -29.63 2.08
C ALA A 108 41.26 -29.85 0.61
N ASN A 109 41.08 -31.06 0.05
CA ASN A 109 41.50 -31.36 -1.31
C ASN A 109 40.34 -31.42 -2.33
N MET A 110 39.10 -31.25 -1.88
CA MET A 110 37.92 -31.29 -2.75
C MET A 110 37.59 -29.88 -3.28
N GLN A 111 37.63 -29.75 -4.59
CA GLN A 111 37.25 -28.47 -5.24
C GLN A 111 35.73 -28.39 -5.36
N VAL A 112 35.09 -27.72 -4.41
CA VAL A 112 33.61 -27.54 -4.38
C VAL A 112 33.12 -26.42 -5.30
N LYS A 113 33.95 -25.90 -6.22
CA LYS A 113 33.62 -24.78 -7.13
C LYS A 113 32.38 -25.01 -8.02
N ASN A 114 31.93 -26.26 -8.16
CA ASN A 114 30.74 -26.60 -8.93
C ASN A 114 29.50 -26.76 -8.05
N MET A 115 29.60 -26.42 -6.78
CA MET A 115 28.50 -26.52 -5.79
C MET A 115 28.40 -25.24 -4.96
N ALA A 116 27.24 -24.99 -4.43
CA ALA A 116 27.00 -23.89 -3.48
C ALA A 116 25.99 -24.31 -2.42
N GLY A 117 26.29 -23.96 -1.17
CA GLY A 117 25.31 -24.00 -0.08
C GLY A 117 24.32 -22.86 -0.23
N VAL A 118 23.03 -23.15 -0.10
CA VAL A 118 21.98 -22.17 -0.36
C VAL A 118 20.92 -22.21 0.72
N PHE A 119 20.37 -21.04 1.04
CA PHE A 119 19.08 -20.92 1.72
C PHE A 119 17.97 -20.98 0.68
N VAL A 120 16.92 -21.67 1.05
CA VAL A 120 15.75 -21.93 0.21
C VAL A 120 14.53 -21.44 0.96
N VAL A 121 13.76 -20.54 0.35
CA VAL A 121 12.57 -19.95 0.96
C VAL A 121 11.38 -20.17 0.04
N ALA A 122 10.25 -20.55 0.61
CA ALA A 122 8.97 -20.66 -0.07
C ALA A 122 7.84 -20.14 0.82
N THR A 123 6.79 -19.64 0.20
CA THR A 123 5.56 -19.21 0.89
C THR A 123 4.52 -20.31 0.73
N LEU A 124 4.02 -20.84 1.84
CA LEU A 124 2.97 -21.86 1.88
C LEU A 124 1.64 -21.17 2.14
N PRO A 125 0.74 -21.08 1.14
CA PRO A 125 -0.59 -20.50 1.32
C PRO A 125 -1.44 -21.32 2.30
N PRO A 126 -2.43 -20.71 2.96
CA PRO A 126 -3.37 -21.42 3.82
C PRO A 126 -4.16 -22.45 3.03
N PHE A 127 -4.65 -23.48 3.70
CA PHE A 127 -5.46 -24.59 3.14
C PHE A 127 -4.80 -25.41 2.03
N THR A 128 -3.49 -25.21 1.81
CA THR A 128 -2.76 -25.98 0.79
C THR A 128 -2.73 -27.45 1.12
N GLN A 129 -3.07 -28.29 0.15
CA GLN A 129 -3.10 -29.74 0.29
C GLN A 129 -1.77 -30.38 -0.15
N PRO A 130 -1.42 -31.58 0.35
CA PRO A 130 -0.29 -32.33 -0.15
C PRO A 130 -0.35 -32.53 -1.67
N GLY A 131 0.80 -32.40 -2.33
CA GLY A 131 0.90 -32.48 -3.79
C GLY A 131 0.80 -31.13 -4.50
N TYR A 132 0.48 -30.02 -3.78
CA TYR A 132 0.52 -28.69 -4.34
C TYR A 132 1.96 -28.23 -4.56
N LYS A 133 2.17 -27.45 -5.61
CA LYS A 133 3.48 -26.92 -5.97
C LYS A 133 3.64 -25.47 -5.57
N LEU A 134 4.81 -25.12 -5.09
CA LEU A 134 5.15 -23.77 -4.63
C LEU A 134 6.35 -23.25 -5.42
N ASP A 135 6.35 -21.96 -5.68
CA ASP A 135 7.52 -21.24 -6.14
C ASP A 135 8.57 -21.15 -5.02
N VAL A 136 9.82 -21.30 -5.41
CA VAL A 136 10.93 -21.29 -4.47
C VAL A 136 11.92 -20.20 -4.84
N THR A 137 12.39 -19.49 -3.83
CA THR A 137 13.51 -18.57 -3.96
C THR A 137 14.74 -19.19 -3.31
N VAL A 138 15.85 -19.18 -4.02
CA VAL A 138 17.13 -19.76 -3.60
C VAL A 138 18.18 -18.65 -3.56
N SER A 139 18.91 -18.55 -2.44
CA SER A 139 19.97 -17.56 -2.27
C SER A 139 21.23 -18.24 -1.74
N SER A 140 22.40 -17.85 -2.29
CA SER A 140 23.68 -18.38 -1.81
C SER A 140 23.91 -18.05 -0.32
N ALA A 141 24.28 -19.06 0.46
CA ALA A 141 24.66 -18.92 1.86
C ALA A 141 26.17 -18.74 2.05
N GLY A 142 26.96 -19.07 1.02
CA GLY A 142 28.41 -19.01 1.02
C GLY A 142 28.96 -17.85 0.17
N ASP A 143 30.09 -18.09 -0.47
CA ASP A 143 30.81 -17.14 -1.30
C ASP A 143 30.67 -17.44 -2.80
N ALA A 144 29.65 -18.19 -3.21
CA ALA A 144 29.36 -18.45 -4.60
C ALA A 144 29.14 -17.16 -5.38
N ARG A 145 29.76 -17.06 -6.55
CA ARG A 145 29.73 -15.87 -7.42
C ARG A 145 28.49 -15.82 -8.31
N SER A 146 27.97 -17.01 -8.67
CA SER A 146 26.75 -17.14 -9.49
C SER A 146 26.15 -18.53 -9.28
N LEU A 147 24.84 -18.61 -9.31
CA LEU A 147 24.05 -19.85 -9.26
C LEU A 147 23.57 -20.26 -10.65
N GLU A 148 24.06 -19.61 -11.71
CA GLU A 148 23.65 -19.84 -13.10
C GLU A 148 23.91 -21.28 -13.54
N GLY A 149 22.89 -21.90 -14.17
CA GLY A 149 22.96 -23.29 -14.66
C GLY A 149 22.90 -24.35 -13.57
N GLY A 150 22.78 -23.94 -12.29
CA GLY A 150 22.72 -24.86 -11.16
C GLY A 150 21.37 -25.57 -11.03
N ILE A 151 21.41 -26.72 -10.35
CA ILE A 151 20.24 -27.51 -9.98
C ILE A 151 20.23 -27.66 -8.46
N LEU A 152 19.13 -27.32 -7.83
CA LEU A 152 18.91 -27.55 -6.39
C LEU A 152 18.62 -29.04 -6.15
N LEU A 153 19.41 -29.66 -5.29
CA LEU A 153 19.14 -31.02 -4.80
C LEU A 153 17.95 -30.99 -3.85
N MET A 154 17.32 -32.16 -3.69
CA MET A 154 16.17 -32.35 -2.81
C MET A 154 16.45 -31.78 -1.41
N THR A 155 15.71 -30.76 -1.05
CA THR A 155 15.90 -29.94 0.15
C THR A 155 14.61 -29.86 0.95
N PRO A 156 14.60 -30.29 2.21
CA PRO A 156 13.43 -30.14 3.06
C PRO A 156 13.22 -28.66 3.45
N LEU A 157 11.96 -28.23 3.42
CA LEU A 157 11.54 -26.91 3.86
C LEU A 157 10.79 -27.02 5.18
N TYR A 158 11.26 -26.27 6.16
CA TYR A 158 10.77 -26.28 7.54
C TYR A 158 9.89 -25.07 7.82
N GLY A 159 8.82 -25.29 8.55
CA GLY A 159 8.03 -24.23 9.16
C GLY A 159 8.63 -23.72 10.48
N PRO A 160 8.02 -22.72 11.12
CA PRO A 160 8.48 -22.16 12.40
C PRO A 160 8.48 -23.17 13.55
N ASP A 161 7.67 -24.23 13.43
CA ASP A 161 7.58 -25.33 14.41
C ASP A 161 8.69 -26.41 14.23
N GLY A 162 9.60 -26.19 13.28
CA GLY A 162 10.69 -27.13 12.95
C GLY A 162 10.24 -28.38 12.21
N LYS A 163 8.99 -28.50 11.79
CA LYS A 163 8.52 -29.63 10.99
C LYS A 163 8.69 -29.36 9.51
N ILE A 164 8.85 -30.44 8.73
CA ILE A 164 8.94 -30.38 7.26
C ILE A 164 7.53 -30.30 6.70
N PHE A 165 7.27 -29.25 5.89
CA PHE A 165 6.01 -29.05 5.19
C PHE A 165 6.11 -29.27 3.68
N ALA A 166 7.28 -29.01 3.09
CA ALA A 166 7.49 -29.20 1.65
C ALA A 166 8.91 -29.68 1.35
N GLN A 167 9.10 -30.18 0.14
CA GLN A 167 10.42 -30.55 -0.40
C GLN A 167 10.69 -29.79 -1.67
N ALA A 168 11.82 -29.09 -1.73
CA ALA A 168 12.22 -28.28 -2.88
C ALA A 168 13.31 -28.98 -3.70
N GLN A 169 13.17 -28.94 -5.05
CA GLN A 169 14.20 -29.38 -5.99
C GLN A 169 13.94 -28.76 -7.37
N GLY A 170 14.96 -28.63 -8.18
CA GLY A 170 14.79 -28.21 -9.59
C GLY A 170 15.90 -27.36 -10.13
N ALA A 171 15.79 -27.03 -11.43
CA ALA A 171 16.73 -26.17 -12.11
C ALA A 171 16.48 -24.69 -11.74
N LEU A 172 17.56 -23.97 -11.49
CA LEU A 172 17.49 -22.57 -11.11
C LEU A 172 17.29 -21.67 -12.34
N VAL A 173 16.37 -20.71 -12.19
CA VAL A 173 16.16 -19.64 -13.16
C VAL A 173 16.63 -18.33 -12.55
N LEU A 174 17.64 -17.71 -13.15
CA LEU A 174 18.18 -16.44 -12.73
C LEU A 174 17.55 -15.28 -13.51
N GLY A 175 17.27 -14.18 -12.81
CA GLY A 175 16.84 -12.92 -13.44
C GLY A 175 17.98 -12.03 -13.91
N GLY A 176 19.26 -12.50 -13.85
CA GLY A 176 20.43 -11.73 -14.19
C GLY A 176 21.59 -12.62 -14.65
N TYR A 177 22.61 -12.02 -15.22
CA TYR A 177 23.83 -12.70 -15.66
C TYR A 177 25.11 -11.96 -15.22
N LEU A 178 26.18 -12.71 -15.06
CA LEU A 178 27.53 -12.20 -14.83
C LEU A 178 28.34 -12.37 -16.13
N ALA A 179 28.71 -11.27 -16.77
CA ALA A 179 29.63 -11.30 -17.90
C ALA A 179 31.03 -10.84 -17.44
N ALA A 180 32.01 -11.72 -17.50
CA ALA A 180 33.42 -11.41 -17.20
C ALA A 180 34.28 -11.72 -18.43
N GLY A 181 35.04 -10.72 -18.90
CA GLY A 181 35.94 -10.88 -20.04
C GLY A 181 36.98 -9.75 -20.07
N GLY A 182 38.26 -10.09 -20.40
CA GLY A 182 39.29 -9.10 -20.65
C GLY A 182 39.65 -8.14 -19.53
N GLY A 183 39.47 -8.54 -18.25
CA GLY A 183 39.75 -7.66 -17.10
C GLY A 183 38.56 -6.79 -16.64
N ASN A 184 37.46 -6.77 -17.39
CA ASN A 184 36.23 -6.07 -16.99
C ASN A 184 35.14 -7.08 -16.67
N SER A 185 34.50 -6.91 -15.52
CA SER A 185 33.30 -7.66 -15.14
C SER A 185 32.09 -6.73 -15.16
N ARG A 186 31.01 -7.11 -15.85
CA ARG A 186 29.73 -6.44 -15.79
C ARG A 186 28.72 -7.38 -15.15
N GLN A 187 28.25 -7.01 -13.97
CA GLN A 187 27.20 -7.71 -13.27
C GLN A 187 25.88 -7.01 -13.56
N VAL A 188 24.88 -7.78 -13.98
CA VAL A 188 23.51 -7.32 -14.16
C VAL A 188 22.62 -8.15 -13.24
N ASN A 189 21.95 -7.49 -12.32
CA ASN A 189 21.14 -8.07 -11.23
C ASN A 189 21.96 -8.92 -10.24
N HIS A 190 21.29 -9.69 -9.40
CA HIS A 190 21.90 -10.52 -8.35
C HIS A 190 22.08 -11.95 -8.83
N PRO A 191 23.27 -12.36 -9.32
CA PRO A 191 23.53 -13.72 -9.85
C PRO A 191 23.56 -14.77 -8.74
N THR A 192 23.55 -14.36 -7.47
CA THR A 192 23.56 -15.22 -6.29
C THR A 192 22.16 -15.55 -5.76
N THR A 193 21.09 -15.02 -6.40
CA THR A 193 19.71 -15.35 -6.07
C THR A 193 19.00 -15.82 -7.33
N ALA A 194 18.24 -16.91 -7.19
CA ALA A 194 17.52 -17.57 -8.27
C ALA A 194 16.11 -17.97 -7.82
N ARG A 195 15.24 -18.25 -8.78
CA ARG A 195 13.90 -18.81 -8.53
C ARG A 195 13.79 -20.18 -9.17
N ILE A 196 12.95 -21.03 -8.60
CA ILE A 196 12.54 -22.30 -9.18
C ILE A 196 11.00 -22.27 -9.22
N PRO A 197 10.40 -21.96 -10.37
CA PRO A 197 8.94 -22.02 -10.51
C PRO A 197 8.46 -23.44 -10.25
N ASP A 198 7.37 -23.61 -9.50
CA ASP A 198 6.85 -24.93 -9.10
C ASP A 198 7.90 -25.84 -8.46
N GLY A 199 8.90 -25.25 -7.81
CA GLY A 199 10.12 -25.95 -7.36
C GLY A 199 9.96 -26.70 -6.05
N ALA A 200 8.93 -26.48 -5.26
CA ALA A 200 8.67 -27.26 -4.05
C ALA A 200 7.32 -27.97 -4.12
N LEU A 201 7.31 -29.19 -3.61
CA LEU A 201 6.12 -30.01 -3.47
C LEU A 201 5.70 -30.02 -2.00
N VAL A 202 4.47 -29.70 -1.70
CA VAL A 202 3.90 -29.75 -0.35
C VAL A 202 3.66 -31.20 0.05
N GLU A 203 4.24 -31.61 1.17
CA GLU A 203 4.12 -32.97 1.74
C GLU A 203 3.11 -32.99 2.90
N ARG A 204 2.96 -31.87 3.61
CA ARG A 204 2.09 -31.78 4.79
C ARG A 204 1.32 -30.47 4.77
N PRO A 205 -0.01 -30.51 5.00
CA PRO A 205 -0.81 -29.29 5.13
C PRO A 205 -0.49 -28.59 6.46
N VAL A 206 -0.73 -27.26 6.49
CA VAL A 206 -0.80 -26.54 7.76
C VAL A 206 -2.06 -27.01 8.49
N PRO A 207 -1.96 -27.47 9.74
CA PRO A 207 -3.13 -27.89 10.49
C PRO A 207 -3.96 -26.65 10.85
N PHE A 208 -5.02 -26.39 10.11
CA PHE A 208 -6.03 -25.39 10.41
C PHE A 208 -7.40 -26.04 10.19
N ASP A 209 -8.15 -26.22 11.29
CA ASP A 209 -9.46 -26.86 11.24
C ASP A 209 -10.55 -25.80 11.49
N LEU A 210 -11.20 -25.38 10.42
CA LEU A 210 -12.32 -24.43 10.49
C LEU A 210 -13.43 -24.90 11.45
N LYS A 211 -13.63 -26.23 11.60
CA LYS A 211 -14.72 -26.77 12.44
C LYS A 211 -14.47 -26.60 13.95
N GLN A 212 -13.26 -26.28 14.35
CA GLN A 212 -12.89 -26.07 15.75
C GLN A 212 -12.97 -24.59 16.16
N LEU A 213 -13.27 -23.70 15.20
CA LEU A 213 -13.45 -22.27 15.51
C LEU A 213 -14.77 -22.04 16.24
N HIS A 214 -14.68 -21.62 17.48
CA HIS A 214 -15.82 -21.16 18.26
C HIS A 214 -16.15 -19.69 17.98
N THR A 215 -15.14 -18.90 17.64
CA THR A 215 -15.21 -17.52 17.21
C THR A 215 -14.39 -17.33 15.95
N ILE A 216 -14.75 -16.36 15.16
CA ILE A 216 -14.00 -15.94 13.96
C ILE A 216 -13.60 -14.50 14.21
N ASP A 217 -12.29 -14.26 14.28
CA ASP A 217 -11.75 -12.94 14.49
C ASP A 217 -11.29 -12.39 13.12
N VAL A 218 -11.82 -11.23 12.77
CA VAL A 218 -11.48 -10.49 11.55
C VAL A 218 -10.63 -9.29 11.94
N GLU A 219 -9.38 -9.28 11.49
CA GLU A 219 -8.39 -8.26 11.81
C GLU A 219 -8.28 -7.22 10.71
N LEU A 220 -8.52 -5.95 11.03
CA LEU A 220 -8.26 -4.83 10.13
C LEU A 220 -6.76 -4.64 9.88
N ASN A 221 -6.39 -4.42 8.62
CA ASN A 221 -5.01 -4.09 8.23
C ASN A 221 -4.54 -2.80 8.92
N ASP A 222 -5.38 -1.78 8.93
CA ASP A 222 -5.15 -0.49 9.60
C ASP A 222 -6.09 -0.34 10.81
N ALA A 223 -5.53 -0.05 11.99
CA ALA A 223 -6.31 0.09 13.23
C ALA A 223 -7.13 1.39 13.21
N ASP A 224 -8.46 1.26 13.25
CA ASP A 224 -9.39 2.38 13.31
C ASP A 224 -10.73 1.94 13.94
N PHE A 225 -11.13 2.63 15.02
CA PHE A 225 -12.36 2.29 15.75
C PHE A 225 -13.63 2.49 14.92
N HIS A 226 -13.66 3.54 14.08
CA HIS A 226 -14.83 3.80 13.24
C HIS A 226 -15.00 2.71 12.18
N THR A 227 -13.90 2.32 11.54
CA THR A 227 -13.88 1.25 10.55
C THR A 227 -14.24 -0.11 11.17
N ALA A 228 -13.75 -0.40 12.40
CA ALA A 228 -14.09 -1.63 13.13
C ALA A 228 -15.61 -1.71 13.44
N GLU A 229 -16.21 -0.64 13.94
CA GLU A 229 -17.65 -0.58 14.18
C GLU A 229 -18.48 -0.64 12.88
N SER A 230 -18.06 0.07 11.83
CA SER A 230 -18.68 0.00 10.51
C SER A 230 -18.65 -1.42 9.96
N MET A 231 -17.53 -2.13 10.13
CA MET A 231 -17.36 -3.52 9.74
C MET A 231 -18.30 -4.44 10.50
N ALA A 232 -18.35 -4.32 11.84
CA ALA A 232 -19.26 -5.13 12.67
C ALA A 232 -20.73 -4.90 12.27
N ALA A 233 -21.14 -3.66 12.08
CA ALA A 233 -22.49 -3.30 11.66
C ALA A 233 -22.84 -3.85 10.26
N SER A 234 -21.90 -3.78 9.32
CA SER A 234 -22.10 -4.30 7.96
C SER A 234 -22.20 -5.82 7.96
N ILE A 235 -21.32 -6.52 8.67
CA ILE A 235 -21.36 -7.97 8.82
C ILE A 235 -22.70 -8.40 9.44
N ASN A 236 -23.16 -7.74 10.51
CA ASN A 236 -24.44 -8.02 11.15
C ASN A 236 -25.63 -7.83 10.18
N ARG A 237 -25.56 -6.80 9.33
CA ARG A 237 -26.57 -6.56 8.30
C ARG A 237 -26.61 -7.70 7.27
N VAL A 238 -25.46 -8.16 6.79
CA VAL A 238 -25.34 -9.27 5.83
C VAL A 238 -25.77 -10.59 6.44
N LEU A 239 -25.46 -10.83 7.73
CA LEU A 239 -25.83 -12.05 8.45
C LEU A 239 -27.29 -12.05 8.94
N GLY A 240 -27.94 -10.87 9.00
CA GLY A 240 -29.31 -10.72 9.49
C GLY A 240 -29.46 -10.99 10.99
N SER A 241 -28.39 -10.88 11.76
CA SER A 241 -28.35 -11.11 13.22
C SER A 241 -27.13 -10.45 13.84
N GLU A 242 -27.24 -9.97 15.07
CA GLU A 242 -26.15 -9.35 15.84
C GLU A 242 -25.21 -10.43 16.38
N ARG A 243 -24.15 -10.74 15.62
CA ARG A 243 -23.14 -11.75 15.93
C ARG A 243 -21.72 -11.25 15.80
N ALA A 244 -21.55 -10.09 15.17
CA ALA A 244 -20.26 -9.44 15.00
C ALA A 244 -20.16 -8.26 15.97
N HIS A 245 -19.07 -8.19 16.71
CA HIS A 245 -18.78 -7.15 17.70
C HIS A 245 -17.34 -6.68 17.55
N ALA A 246 -17.10 -5.37 17.48
CA ALA A 246 -15.75 -4.83 17.54
C ALA A 246 -15.21 -4.98 18.97
N LEU A 247 -14.11 -5.72 19.13
CA LEU A 247 -13.43 -5.87 20.42
C LEU A 247 -12.50 -4.67 20.68
N ASP A 248 -11.85 -4.21 19.64
CA ASP A 248 -10.96 -3.05 19.66
C ASP A 248 -10.90 -2.38 18.27
N SER A 249 -9.93 -1.48 18.06
CA SER A 249 -9.76 -0.75 16.81
C SER A 249 -9.30 -1.62 15.62
N ARG A 250 -8.99 -2.88 15.86
CA ARG A 250 -8.43 -3.78 14.84
C ARG A 250 -9.24 -5.05 14.69
N VAL A 251 -9.79 -5.59 15.77
CA VAL A 251 -10.39 -6.92 15.81
C VAL A 251 -11.92 -6.84 15.91
N VAL A 252 -12.58 -7.55 15.00
CA VAL A 252 -14.03 -7.80 15.05
C VAL A 252 -14.26 -9.29 15.24
N GLU A 253 -14.82 -9.66 16.39
CA GLU A 253 -15.19 -11.03 16.74
C GLU A 253 -16.56 -11.37 16.16
N ILE A 254 -16.69 -12.53 15.55
CA ILE A 254 -17.93 -13.06 14.99
C ILE A 254 -18.21 -14.44 15.57
N VAL A 255 -19.40 -14.63 16.13
CA VAL A 255 -19.82 -15.92 16.68
C VAL A 255 -20.64 -16.68 15.66
N PRO A 256 -20.12 -17.80 15.07
CA PRO A 256 -20.88 -18.65 14.16
C PRO A 256 -22.04 -19.35 14.87
N LYS A 257 -23.09 -19.74 14.14
CA LYS A 257 -24.14 -20.59 14.70
C LYS A 257 -23.65 -22.04 14.81
N PRO A 258 -24.19 -22.82 15.75
CA PRO A 258 -23.92 -24.26 15.76
C PRO A 258 -24.27 -24.88 14.40
N ASP A 259 -23.40 -25.74 13.88
CA ASP A 259 -23.56 -26.46 12.60
C ASP A 259 -23.67 -25.54 11.35
N GLU A 260 -23.22 -24.27 11.44
CA GLU A 260 -23.16 -23.38 10.26
C GLU A 260 -22.04 -23.80 9.30
N ASP A 261 -22.33 -23.69 7.99
CA ASP A 261 -21.30 -23.89 6.95
C ASP A 261 -20.31 -22.73 6.98
N LEU A 262 -19.15 -22.94 7.62
CA LEU A 262 -18.15 -21.89 7.82
C LEU A 262 -17.58 -21.32 6.51
N PRO A 263 -17.25 -22.10 5.47
CA PRO A 263 -16.85 -21.54 4.18
C PRO A 263 -17.88 -20.58 3.58
N ALA A 264 -19.17 -20.92 3.65
CA ALA A 264 -20.23 -20.04 3.16
C ALA A 264 -20.43 -18.80 4.05
N LEU A 265 -20.21 -18.93 5.35
CA LEU A 265 -20.20 -17.80 6.28
C LEU A 265 -19.05 -16.84 5.98
N LEU A 266 -17.83 -17.37 5.81
CA LEU A 266 -16.65 -16.59 5.50
C LEU A 266 -16.79 -15.83 4.17
N ASP A 267 -17.31 -16.49 3.11
CA ASP A 267 -17.58 -15.81 1.85
C ASP A 267 -18.53 -14.61 2.03
N ARG A 268 -19.59 -14.76 2.82
CA ARG A 268 -20.52 -13.66 3.11
C ARG A 268 -19.87 -12.52 3.89
N ILE A 269 -19.00 -12.84 4.84
CA ILE A 269 -18.23 -11.86 5.61
C ILE A 269 -17.26 -11.10 4.69
N GLU A 270 -16.50 -11.82 3.88
CA GLU A 270 -15.53 -11.23 2.95
C GLU A 270 -16.16 -10.31 1.90
N GLN A 271 -17.38 -10.62 1.46
CA GLN A 271 -18.12 -9.82 0.48
C GLN A 271 -18.89 -8.64 1.11
N ALA A 272 -18.97 -8.53 2.43
CA ALA A 272 -19.64 -7.42 3.08
C ALA A 272 -18.96 -6.10 2.71
N GLU A 273 -19.77 -5.09 2.34
CA GLU A 273 -19.26 -3.76 1.97
C GLU A 273 -19.24 -2.86 3.21
N ILE A 274 -18.13 -2.18 3.42
CA ILE A 274 -17.91 -1.24 4.50
C ILE A 274 -17.47 0.12 3.96
N GLU A 275 -17.81 1.16 4.69
CA GLU A 275 -17.33 2.51 4.41
C GLU A 275 -16.03 2.74 5.17
N VAL A 276 -14.96 3.06 4.44
CA VAL A 276 -13.63 3.32 4.98
C VAL A 276 -13.19 4.73 4.60
N TYR A 277 -12.60 5.41 5.55
CA TYR A 277 -11.97 6.71 5.37
C TYR A 277 -10.44 6.53 5.34
N PRO A 278 -9.86 6.31 4.14
CA PRO A 278 -8.42 6.06 4.05
C PRO A 278 -7.66 7.30 4.52
N ARG A 279 -6.68 7.10 5.39
CA ARG A 279 -5.78 8.18 5.78
C ARG A 279 -5.03 8.68 4.55
N ALA A 280 -4.98 9.99 4.39
CA ALA A 280 -4.19 10.58 3.34
C ALA A 280 -2.71 10.18 3.53
N ARG A 281 -2.09 9.66 2.46
CA ARG A 281 -0.72 9.15 2.50
C ARG A 281 0.11 9.73 1.36
N VAL A 282 1.31 10.15 1.68
CA VAL A 282 2.31 10.59 0.70
C VAL A 282 3.49 9.64 0.75
N VAL A 283 3.74 8.92 -0.33
CA VAL A 283 4.86 7.98 -0.44
C VAL A 283 5.93 8.57 -1.36
N VAL A 284 7.15 8.67 -0.87
CA VAL A 284 8.28 9.24 -1.63
C VAL A 284 9.39 8.21 -1.75
N ASN A 285 9.77 7.90 -2.99
CA ASN A 285 10.93 7.06 -3.26
C ASN A 285 12.18 7.93 -3.46
N GLU A 286 13.12 7.87 -2.49
CA GLU A 286 14.34 8.69 -2.53
C GLU A 286 15.24 8.34 -3.72
N ARG A 287 15.31 7.07 -4.09
CA ARG A 287 16.19 6.59 -5.16
C ARG A 287 15.73 7.00 -6.56
N THR A 288 14.42 7.01 -6.79
CA THR A 288 13.84 7.33 -8.11
C THR A 288 13.32 8.75 -8.20
N GLY A 289 13.13 9.44 -7.06
CA GLY A 289 12.51 10.75 -6.99
C GLY A 289 11.00 10.74 -7.25
N THR A 290 10.37 9.55 -7.19
CA THR A 290 8.94 9.42 -7.44
C THR A 290 8.16 9.80 -6.18
N VAL A 291 7.16 10.68 -6.33
CA VAL A 291 6.22 11.04 -5.27
C VAL A 291 4.85 10.51 -5.66
N VAL A 292 4.25 9.71 -4.78
CA VAL A 292 2.89 9.19 -4.94
C VAL A 292 2.02 9.80 -3.85
N ILE A 293 0.94 10.46 -4.23
CA ILE A 293 0.01 11.13 -3.32
C ILE A 293 -1.30 10.37 -3.36
N GLY A 294 -1.70 9.80 -2.23
CA GLY A 294 -2.97 9.10 -2.06
C GLY A 294 -4.02 10.06 -1.46
N GLY A 295 -5.07 10.35 -2.23
CA GLY A 295 -6.13 11.26 -1.82
C GLY A 295 -5.78 12.75 -1.97
N THR A 296 -6.72 13.62 -1.60
CA THR A 296 -6.51 15.08 -1.63
C THR A 296 -5.87 15.53 -0.32
N VAL A 297 -4.54 15.63 -0.30
CA VAL A 297 -3.79 16.10 0.88
C VAL A 297 -3.70 17.62 0.85
N ARG A 298 -4.34 18.29 1.80
CA ARG A 298 -4.29 19.77 1.94
C ARG A 298 -3.14 20.19 2.85
N LEU A 299 -2.61 21.37 2.57
CA LEU A 299 -1.55 21.98 3.35
C LEU A 299 -2.12 23.04 4.28
N GLN A 300 -1.69 23.02 5.54
CA GLN A 300 -1.97 24.07 6.50
C GLN A 300 -0.98 25.24 6.31
N PRO A 301 -1.36 26.47 6.73
CA PRO A 301 -0.48 27.63 6.64
C PRO A 301 0.84 27.40 7.33
N VAL A 302 1.95 27.56 6.60
CA VAL A 302 3.31 27.34 7.10
C VAL A 302 4.31 28.13 6.27
N SER A 303 5.43 28.51 6.88
CA SER A 303 6.57 29.10 6.20
C SER A 303 7.82 28.26 6.46
N ILE A 304 8.44 27.77 5.40
CA ILE A 304 9.63 26.90 5.47
C ILE A 304 10.76 27.53 4.67
N LEU A 305 11.93 27.59 5.27
CA LEU A 305 13.17 27.98 4.63
C LEU A 305 14.09 26.75 4.55
N HIS A 306 14.37 26.29 3.32
CA HIS A 306 15.26 25.16 3.07
C HIS A 306 16.34 25.53 2.06
N GLY A 307 17.60 25.65 2.52
CA GLY A 307 18.70 26.11 1.67
C GLY A 307 18.45 27.52 1.12
N GLY A 308 18.39 27.64 -0.20
CA GLY A 308 18.07 28.90 -0.91
C GLY A 308 16.61 29.01 -1.37
N LEU A 309 15.71 28.17 -0.86
CA LEU A 309 14.29 28.11 -1.24
C LEU A 309 13.42 28.47 -0.04
N THR A 310 12.47 29.41 -0.24
CA THR A 310 11.47 29.75 0.76
C THR A 310 10.09 29.32 0.25
N VAL A 311 9.42 28.48 1.03
CA VAL A 311 8.04 28.02 0.76
C VAL A 311 7.12 28.65 1.79
N ASN A 312 6.11 29.38 1.33
CA ASN A 312 5.08 29.98 2.18
C ASN A 312 3.70 29.48 1.73
N VAL A 313 2.93 28.94 2.66
CA VAL A 313 1.50 28.72 2.51
C VAL A 313 0.79 29.78 3.33
N ILE A 314 0.13 30.71 2.66
CA ILE A 314 -0.42 31.92 3.29
C ILE A 314 -1.92 31.82 3.39
N SER A 315 -2.46 32.01 4.59
CA SER A 315 -3.88 32.25 4.82
C SER A 315 -4.24 33.67 4.33
N GLN A 316 -5.03 33.78 3.25
CA GLN A 316 -5.57 35.08 2.83
C GLN A 316 -6.80 35.38 3.70
N VAL A 317 -6.63 36.23 4.70
CA VAL A 317 -7.77 36.91 5.33
C VAL A 317 -8.25 37.95 4.34
N GLU A 318 -9.31 37.68 3.60
CA GLU A 318 -10.01 38.65 2.78
C GLU A 318 -10.65 39.67 3.73
N VAL A 319 -9.93 40.77 4.00
CA VAL A 319 -10.49 41.91 4.72
C VAL A 319 -11.46 42.57 3.80
N SER A 320 -12.75 42.29 3.97
CA SER A 320 -13.82 43.06 3.32
C SER A 320 -13.67 44.56 3.72
N GLN A 321 -13.08 45.35 2.84
CA GLN A 321 -13.06 46.77 3.04
C GLN A 321 -14.49 47.32 2.80
N PRO A 322 -15.09 48.03 3.77
CA PRO A 322 -16.35 48.68 3.54
C PRO A 322 -16.19 49.74 2.44
N ASN A 323 -17.19 49.81 1.56
CA ASN A 323 -17.27 50.77 0.45
C ASN A 323 -16.91 52.20 0.85
N ALA A 324 -16.17 52.87 -0.03
CA ALA A 324 -15.63 54.23 0.09
C ALA A 324 -16.70 55.35 0.14
N LEU A 325 -17.77 55.18 0.91
CA LEU A 325 -18.82 56.21 1.13
C LEU A 325 -19.00 56.58 2.60
N SER A 326 -18.02 56.34 3.47
CA SER A 326 -17.98 56.96 4.80
C SER A 326 -17.03 58.18 4.78
N SER A 327 -17.58 59.35 4.83
CA SER A 327 -16.82 60.60 4.91
C SER A 327 -16.08 60.68 6.24
N GLY A 328 -14.74 60.72 6.19
CA GLY A 328 -13.87 61.06 7.30
C GLY A 328 -12.80 60.03 7.61
N GLY A 329 -11.80 59.90 6.75
CA GLY A 329 -10.57 59.18 7.05
C GLY A 329 -9.39 59.80 6.30
N THR A 330 -8.46 60.38 7.03
CA THR A 330 -7.21 60.94 6.49
C THR A 330 -6.27 59.80 6.11
N THR A 331 -5.92 59.74 4.81
CA THR A 331 -4.87 58.82 4.30
C THR A 331 -3.51 59.35 4.72
N GLN A 332 -2.83 58.65 5.63
CA GLN A 332 -1.44 58.88 5.94
C GLN A 332 -0.58 58.00 5.01
N VAL A 333 0.10 58.63 4.06
CA VAL A 333 1.09 57.93 3.20
C VAL A 333 2.35 57.73 4.00
N VAL A 334 2.65 56.49 4.40
CA VAL A 334 3.95 56.11 4.97
C VAL A 334 4.88 55.82 3.80
N GLN A 335 5.87 56.68 3.58
CA GLN A 335 6.96 56.36 2.66
C GLN A 335 7.81 55.24 3.23
N GLN A 336 7.75 54.07 2.63
CA GLN A 336 8.70 53.02 2.87
C GLN A 336 10.03 53.35 2.16
N THR A 337 11.06 53.58 2.92
CA THR A 337 12.42 53.69 2.42
C THR A 337 12.90 52.28 2.02
N GLN A 338 12.99 52.05 0.72
CA GLN A 338 13.59 50.83 0.20
C GLN A 338 15.09 50.86 0.46
N VAL A 339 15.56 50.03 1.37
CA VAL A 339 16.98 49.67 1.46
C VAL A 339 17.19 48.53 0.49
N GLN A 340 17.82 48.80 -0.67
CA GLN A 340 18.27 47.79 -1.59
C GLN A 340 19.50 47.08 -0.94
N ALA A 341 19.31 45.95 -0.31
CA ALA A 341 20.36 44.97 -0.12
C ALA A 341 20.28 44.03 -1.33
N GLU A 342 21.34 43.94 -2.12
CA GLU A 342 21.48 42.89 -3.16
C GLU A 342 21.66 41.55 -2.44
N GLU A 343 20.55 40.93 -2.08
CA GLU A 343 20.53 39.52 -1.71
C GLU A 343 20.33 38.72 -3.00
N LYS A 344 21.09 37.60 -3.13
CA LYS A 344 20.87 36.60 -4.19
C LYS A 344 19.38 36.28 -4.28
N PRO A 345 18.80 36.09 -5.48
CA PRO A 345 17.38 35.79 -5.61
C PRO A 345 17.09 34.47 -4.87
N VAL A 346 16.43 34.59 -3.73
CA VAL A 346 15.86 33.45 -3.01
C VAL A 346 14.66 33.01 -3.83
N ASN A 347 14.69 31.79 -4.34
CA ASN A 347 13.53 31.23 -5.02
C ASN A 347 12.41 31.11 -3.98
N ARG A 348 11.34 31.91 -4.18
CA ARG A 348 10.20 31.96 -3.28
C ARG A 348 9.00 31.30 -3.96
N ILE A 349 8.35 30.40 -3.24
CA ILE A 349 7.10 29.74 -3.62
C ILE A 349 6.03 30.22 -2.65
N ASP A 350 5.01 30.90 -3.16
CA ASP A 350 3.86 31.35 -2.39
C ASP A 350 2.63 30.55 -2.84
N LEU A 351 2.11 29.69 -1.97
CA LEU A 351 0.91 28.89 -2.17
C LEU A 351 -0.27 29.51 -1.42
N LYS A 352 -1.48 29.39 -1.97
CA LYS A 352 -2.70 29.84 -1.33
C LYS A 352 -3.15 28.87 -0.26
N GLU A 353 -3.97 29.34 0.66
CA GLU A 353 -4.67 28.48 1.62
C GLU A 353 -5.49 27.41 0.90
N GLY A 354 -5.41 26.16 1.39
CA GLY A 354 -6.05 25.02 0.75
C GLY A 354 -5.30 24.43 -0.44
N ALA A 355 -4.06 24.90 -0.73
CA ALA A 355 -3.19 24.28 -1.71
C ALA A 355 -2.94 22.81 -1.32
N THR A 356 -2.80 21.97 -2.33
CA THR A 356 -2.53 20.55 -2.15
C THR A 356 -1.03 20.25 -2.15
N VAL A 357 -0.66 19.07 -1.65
CA VAL A 357 0.73 18.58 -1.79
C VAL A 357 1.15 18.47 -3.25
N GLU A 358 0.19 18.15 -4.14
CA GLU A 358 0.44 18.09 -5.58
C GLU A 358 0.89 19.46 -6.12
N ASP A 359 0.17 20.53 -5.76
CA ASP A 359 0.52 21.89 -6.14
C ASP A 359 1.91 22.27 -5.66
N LEU A 360 2.23 21.94 -4.40
CA LEU A 360 3.56 22.17 -3.82
C LEU A 360 4.65 21.43 -4.59
N VAL A 361 4.47 20.14 -4.84
CA VAL A 361 5.48 19.33 -5.55
C VAL A 361 5.68 19.83 -6.98
N GLN A 362 4.62 20.24 -7.67
CA GLN A 362 4.73 20.83 -9.01
C GLN A 362 5.51 22.13 -9.00
N GLU A 363 5.26 23.03 -8.04
CA GLU A 363 5.99 24.28 -7.93
C GLU A 363 7.46 24.08 -7.54
N LEU A 364 7.74 23.13 -6.64
CA LEU A 364 9.10 22.73 -6.30
C LEU A 364 9.87 22.20 -7.51
N GLN A 365 9.24 21.35 -8.33
CA GLN A 365 9.84 20.85 -9.56
C GLN A 365 10.07 21.97 -10.59
N ARG A 366 9.17 22.95 -10.71
CA ARG A 366 9.36 24.12 -11.59
C ARG A 366 10.54 24.99 -11.18
N THR A 367 10.81 25.09 -9.90
CA THR A 367 11.99 25.83 -9.37
C THR A 367 13.28 25.04 -9.48
N GLY A 368 13.23 23.76 -9.91
CA GLY A 368 14.39 22.91 -10.07
C GLY A 368 14.84 22.20 -8.78
N ALA A 369 13.98 22.13 -7.77
CA ALA A 369 14.24 21.38 -6.55
C ALA A 369 14.48 19.90 -6.84
N GLY A 370 15.51 19.32 -6.23
CA GLY A 370 15.82 17.90 -6.35
C GLY A 370 14.87 17.04 -5.51
N ALA A 371 14.85 15.72 -5.74
CA ALA A 371 14.04 14.79 -4.97
C ALA A 371 14.30 14.87 -3.46
N ARG A 372 15.56 15.06 -3.06
CA ARG A 372 15.94 15.20 -1.65
C ARG A 372 15.39 16.47 -1.02
N ASP A 373 15.38 17.58 -1.77
CA ASP A 373 14.84 18.84 -1.27
C ASP A 373 13.34 18.72 -1.05
N VAL A 374 12.62 18.06 -1.98
CA VAL A 374 11.18 17.77 -1.85
C VAL A 374 10.89 16.93 -0.60
N ILE A 375 11.69 15.87 -0.37
CA ILE A 375 11.54 15.01 0.81
C ILE A 375 11.75 15.82 2.08
N SER A 376 12.85 16.60 2.15
CA SER A 376 13.19 17.39 3.34
C SER A 376 12.12 18.45 3.65
N ILE A 377 11.54 19.08 2.62
CA ILE A 377 10.47 20.06 2.78
C ILE A 377 9.20 19.38 3.29
N LEU A 378 8.80 18.22 2.70
CA LEU A 378 7.63 17.47 3.14
C LEU A 378 7.77 16.95 4.58
N GLN A 379 8.97 16.49 4.96
CA GLN A 379 9.27 16.10 6.34
C GLN A 379 9.14 17.28 7.30
N ALA A 380 9.74 18.43 6.96
CA ALA A 380 9.62 19.63 7.77
C ALA A 380 8.15 20.11 7.91
N MET A 381 7.34 19.96 6.85
CA MET A 381 5.89 20.25 6.91
C MET A 381 5.14 19.28 7.81
N LYS A 382 5.49 18.00 7.78
CA LYS A 382 4.91 16.99 8.67
C LYS A 382 5.26 17.29 10.12
N ASP A 383 6.52 17.58 10.41
CA ASP A 383 7.01 17.90 11.76
C ASP A 383 6.40 19.21 12.30
N ALA A 384 6.14 20.17 11.41
CA ALA A 384 5.45 21.41 11.75
C ALA A 384 3.92 21.26 11.90
N GLY A 385 3.35 20.08 11.60
CA GLY A 385 1.92 19.83 11.63
C GLY A 385 1.15 20.47 10.45
N ALA A 386 1.87 20.94 9.42
CA ALA A 386 1.28 21.57 8.25
C ALA A 386 0.87 20.56 7.15
N LEU A 387 1.25 19.29 7.28
CA LEU A 387 0.90 18.20 6.38
C LEU A 387 -0.04 17.22 7.11
N GLU A 388 -1.31 17.21 6.72
CA GLU A 388 -2.33 16.31 7.25
C GLU A 388 -2.34 14.96 6.51
N ALA A 389 -1.17 14.31 6.43
CA ALA A 389 -1.02 13.01 5.80
C ALA A 389 0.11 12.21 6.45
N ASP A 390 0.08 10.90 6.29
CA ASP A 390 1.21 10.06 6.65
C ASP A 390 2.27 10.13 5.55
N LEU A 391 3.51 10.42 5.94
CA LEU A 391 4.64 10.50 5.03
C LEU A 391 5.49 9.25 5.16
N GLU A 392 5.60 8.48 4.07
CA GLU A 392 6.42 7.28 3.97
C GLU A 392 7.54 7.50 2.96
N VAL A 393 8.78 7.23 3.36
CA VAL A 393 9.97 7.34 2.49
C VAL A 393 10.51 5.93 2.23
N ILE A 394 10.64 5.55 0.95
CA ILE A 394 11.07 4.22 0.49
C ILE A 394 12.26 4.29 -0.49
#